data_6cf732ac00ed796c5d21f84f0f6c7105
#
_entry.id   6cf732ac00ed796c5d21f84f0f6c7105
#
_cell.length_a   1.000
_cell.length_b   1.000
_cell.length_c   1.000
_cell.angle_alpha   90.00
_cell.angle_beta   90.00
_cell.angle_gamma   90.00
#
_symmetry.space_group_name_H-M   'P 1'
#
loop_
_entity.id
_entity.type
_entity.pdbx_description
1 polymer ?
#
loop_
_entity_poly.entity_id
_entity_poly.type
_entity_poly.pdbx_seq_one_letter_code
_entity_poly.pdbx_strand_id
1 'polypeptide(L)'
;MNRNEAITALVNYALEKELIEQEEKVWAVNRILEVMQADSFSWEESAKGKEAGLTEILDTLIDDAYERCVLEENSVVYRDLFDTKLMGSLTPRPVQVMKKFQQLQEESSQRATDWYYQFSQDTNYIRKDRVAKDIRWKTETEYGEIDISINQSKPEKDPKAIAAARNQPASDYPRCMLCEENVGYAGRLNYPARQNHRIVPVTINNTDWYLQYSPYVYYNEHCICFNKVHTPMKIDKACFAKLLDFVRQFPHYFVGSNADLPIVGGSILAHDHFQGGHYTFAMERAPIETEISFEGYEDVKAGIVKWPMSVIRLNAKEPERLIDLADKILGSWRGYTDEAAMILAETDGEPHNTITPIARRRGEDFELDLVLRNNLTTPDHPLGIYHPHEEFHHIKKENIGLIEVMGLAILPGRLKKELEAVEEKLLSGENMTEDPLTKSHAKWAADIAANYEITAENVKEIVQKETGIVFSKVLEQAGVYKRTPEGKEAFLRFINQV
;
A
#
# COMPACT_ATOMS: atom_id res chain seq x y z
N MET A 1 4.05 -12.56 32.57
CA MET A 1 3.13 -13.75 32.57
C MET A 1 3.94 -15.02 32.48
N ASN A 2 3.47 -16.12 33.09
CA ASN A 2 3.98 -17.45 32.76
C ASN A 2 3.24 -18.04 31.55
N ARG A 3 3.69 -19.19 31.03
CA ARG A 3 3.09 -19.84 29.86
C ARG A 3 1.59 -20.14 30.03
N ASN A 4 1.19 -20.67 31.19
CA ASN A 4 -0.21 -21.03 31.40
C ASN A 4 -1.12 -19.80 31.48
N GLU A 5 -0.66 -18.73 32.12
CA GLU A 5 -1.35 -17.43 32.13
C GLU A 5 -1.48 -16.87 30.70
N ALA A 6 -0.42 -16.95 29.87
CA ALA A 6 -0.43 -16.46 28.50
C ALA A 6 -1.35 -17.30 27.59
N ILE A 7 -1.36 -18.64 27.72
CA ILE A 7 -2.31 -19.50 27.00
C ILE A 7 -3.75 -19.18 27.41
N THR A 8 -4.02 -19.04 28.72
CA THR A 8 -5.35 -18.65 29.23
C THR A 8 -5.78 -17.30 28.66
N ALA A 9 -4.88 -16.31 28.66
CA ALA A 9 -5.14 -14.97 28.13
C ALA A 9 -5.41 -15.00 26.60
N LEU A 10 -4.63 -15.79 25.83
CA LEU A 10 -4.82 -15.93 24.38
C LEU A 10 -6.16 -16.58 24.03
N VAL A 11 -6.58 -17.61 24.78
CA VAL A 11 -7.90 -18.24 24.56
C VAL A 11 -9.03 -17.29 24.94
N ASN A 12 -8.91 -16.55 26.04
CA ASN A 12 -9.91 -15.55 26.42
C ASN A 12 -10.00 -14.41 25.39
N TYR A 13 -8.85 -13.97 24.86
CA TYR A 13 -8.80 -13.01 23.73
C TYR A 13 -9.56 -13.54 22.51
N ALA A 14 -9.32 -14.79 22.12
CA ALA A 14 -9.98 -15.40 20.97
C ALA A 14 -11.51 -15.50 21.15
N LEU A 15 -11.99 -15.78 22.37
CA LEU A 15 -13.41 -15.75 22.71
C LEU A 15 -13.99 -14.33 22.65
N GLU A 16 -13.30 -13.35 23.23
CA GLU A 16 -13.73 -11.94 23.24
C GLU A 16 -13.83 -11.38 21.81
N LYS A 17 -12.90 -11.78 20.93
CA LYS A 17 -12.88 -11.36 19.52
C LYS A 17 -13.72 -12.24 18.58
N GLU A 18 -14.51 -13.15 19.12
CA GLU A 18 -15.37 -14.08 18.34
C GLU A 18 -14.57 -14.88 17.28
N LEU A 19 -13.28 -15.16 17.55
CA LEU A 19 -12.45 -16.01 16.70
C LEU A 19 -12.78 -17.50 16.94
N ILE A 20 -13.20 -17.85 18.12
CA ILE A 20 -13.67 -19.19 18.53
C ILE A 20 -14.96 -19.08 19.35
N GLU A 21 -15.74 -20.16 19.35
CA GLU A 21 -16.92 -20.28 20.18
C GLU A 21 -16.58 -20.83 21.58
N GLN A 22 -17.49 -20.66 22.55
CA GLN A 22 -17.27 -21.12 23.93
C GLN A 22 -17.03 -22.63 24.03
N GLU A 23 -17.68 -23.40 23.17
CA GLU A 23 -17.55 -24.85 23.06
C GLU A 23 -16.19 -25.30 22.53
N GLU A 24 -15.46 -24.42 21.84
CA GLU A 24 -14.12 -24.66 21.26
C GLU A 24 -12.98 -24.39 22.25
N LYS A 25 -13.27 -23.89 23.45
CA LYS A 25 -12.27 -23.46 24.45
C LYS A 25 -11.21 -24.53 24.75
N VAL A 26 -11.62 -25.78 24.97
CA VAL A 26 -10.69 -26.88 25.26
C VAL A 26 -9.90 -27.27 24.00
N TRP A 27 -10.57 -27.31 22.87
CA TRP A 27 -9.91 -27.58 21.59
C TRP A 27 -8.84 -26.51 21.27
N ALA A 28 -9.14 -25.24 21.51
CA ALA A 28 -8.21 -24.12 21.30
C ALA A 28 -6.93 -24.27 22.16
N VAL A 29 -7.10 -24.59 23.45
CA VAL A 29 -5.95 -24.90 24.33
C VAL A 29 -5.09 -26.01 23.74
N ASN A 30 -5.71 -27.14 23.33
CA ASN A 30 -4.97 -28.27 22.77
C ASN A 30 -4.24 -27.92 21.47
N ARG A 31 -4.82 -27.03 20.63
CA ARG A 31 -4.15 -26.54 19.43
C ARG A 31 -2.95 -25.65 19.75
N ILE A 32 -3.07 -24.78 20.75
CA ILE A 32 -1.96 -23.96 21.23
C ILE A 32 -0.86 -24.87 21.82
N LEU A 33 -1.19 -25.85 22.64
CA LEU A 33 -0.23 -26.80 23.23
C LEU A 33 0.54 -27.56 22.14
N GLU A 34 -0.13 -27.98 21.06
CA GLU A 34 0.53 -28.61 19.91
C GLU A 34 1.57 -27.69 19.27
N VAL A 35 1.23 -26.41 19.04
CA VAL A 35 2.15 -25.41 18.49
C VAL A 35 3.32 -25.16 19.45
N MET A 36 3.03 -25.05 20.73
CA MET A 36 4.00 -24.83 21.81
C MET A 36 4.85 -26.08 22.12
N GLN A 37 4.52 -27.26 21.57
CA GLN A 37 5.11 -28.54 21.94
C GLN A 37 5.14 -28.72 23.48
N ALA A 38 3.98 -28.53 24.11
CA ALA A 38 3.81 -28.61 25.55
C ALA A 38 2.81 -29.69 25.93
N ASP A 39 3.16 -30.54 26.95
CA ASP A 39 2.37 -31.70 27.34
C ASP A 39 1.41 -31.43 28.52
N SER A 40 1.48 -30.24 29.12
CA SER A 40 0.67 -29.90 30.29
C SER A 40 0.20 -28.46 30.27
N PHE A 41 -0.98 -28.26 30.84
CA PHE A 41 -1.62 -26.95 30.98
C PHE A 41 -2.52 -26.93 32.21
N SER A 42 -2.56 -25.79 32.89
CA SER A 42 -3.59 -25.47 33.89
C SER A 42 -4.19 -24.09 33.59
N TRP A 43 -5.51 -23.97 33.81
CA TRP A 43 -6.14 -22.65 33.69
C TRP A 43 -5.65 -21.72 34.79
N GLU A 44 -5.07 -20.61 34.45
CA GLU A 44 -4.54 -19.60 35.37
C GLU A 44 -5.02 -18.21 34.95
N GLU A 45 -6.01 -17.70 35.67
CA GLU A 45 -6.43 -16.31 35.50
C GLU A 45 -5.63 -15.39 36.42
N SER A 46 -4.92 -14.43 35.82
CA SER A 46 -4.16 -13.41 36.55
C SER A 46 -4.61 -12.00 36.13
N ALA A 47 -4.35 -11.00 36.98
CA ALA A 47 -4.56 -9.60 36.63
C ALA A 47 -3.73 -9.20 35.41
N LYS A 48 -2.46 -9.65 35.35
CA LYS A 48 -1.55 -9.41 34.20
C LYS A 48 -2.11 -9.98 32.90
N GLY A 49 -2.67 -11.19 32.92
CA GLY A 49 -3.27 -11.80 31.73
C GLY A 49 -4.54 -11.11 31.27
N LYS A 50 -5.29 -10.46 32.17
CA LYS A 50 -6.51 -9.70 31.83
C LYS A 50 -6.20 -8.31 31.26
N GLU A 51 -5.05 -7.73 31.63
CA GLU A 51 -4.62 -6.40 31.21
C GLU A 51 -3.70 -6.44 29.99
N ALA A 52 -3.10 -7.60 29.68
CA ALA A 52 -2.15 -7.78 28.61
C ALA A 52 -2.77 -7.62 27.22
N GLY A 53 -2.14 -6.83 26.37
CA GLY A 53 -2.48 -6.78 24.95
C GLY A 53 -2.00 -8.03 24.18
N LEU A 54 -2.59 -8.27 22.99
CA LEU A 54 -2.25 -9.44 22.17
C LEU A 54 -0.73 -9.59 21.93
N THR A 55 -0.04 -8.48 21.66
CA THR A 55 1.43 -8.49 21.44
C THR A 55 2.17 -9.04 22.63
N GLU A 56 1.85 -8.60 23.84
CA GLU A 56 2.49 -9.07 25.08
C GLU A 56 2.21 -10.56 25.34
N ILE A 57 0.98 -11.01 25.06
CA ILE A 57 0.59 -12.42 25.18
C ILE A 57 1.42 -13.28 24.22
N LEU A 58 1.49 -12.88 22.95
CA LEU A 58 2.25 -13.61 21.93
C LEU A 58 3.74 -13.60 22.22
N ASP A 59 4.31 -12.45 22.60
CA ASP A 59 5.73 -12.35 22.98
C ASP A 59 6.08 -13.28 24.14
N THR A 60 5.22 -13.36 25.17
CA THR A 60 5.41 -14.29 26.30
C THR A 60 5.46 -15.77 25.83
N LEU A 61 4.57 -16.15 24.91
CA LEU A 61 4.54 -17.52 24.38
C LEU A 61 5.74 -17.82 23.48
N ILE A 62 6.16 -16.85 22.66
CA ILE A 62 7.32 -16.99 21.78
C ILE A 62 8.62 -17.10 22.61
N ASP A 63 8.76 -16.28 23.65
CA ASP A 63 9.93 -16.32 24.53
C ASP A 63 10.02 -17.66 25.28
N ASP A 64 8.88 -18.19 25.83
CA ASP A 64 8.82 -19.54 26.40
C ASP A 64 9.21 -20.64 25.37
N ALA A 65 8.72 -20.52 24.13
CA ALA A 65 9.07 -21.46 23.07
C ALA A 65 10.56 -21.41 22.71
N TYR A 66 11.16 -20.22 22.68
CA TYR A 66 12.58 -20.04 22.44
C TYR A 66 13.43 -20.61 23.59
N GLU A 67 13.12 -20.31 24.83
CA GLU A 67 13.80 -20.84 26.03
C GLU A 67 13.78 -22.38 26.08
N ARG A 68 12.69 -23.00 25.61
CA ARG A 68 12.53 -24.45 25.51
C ARG A 68 13.09 -25.05 24.21
N CYS A 69 13.77 -24.28 23.37
CA CYS A 69 14.31 -24.72 22.09
C CYS A 69 13.28 -25.26 21.10
N VAL A 70 12.00 -24.84 21.22
CA VAL A 70 10.95 -25.10 20.23
C VAL A 70 11.10 -24.15 19.04
N LEU A 71 11.56 -22.93 19.30
CA LEU A 71 11.93 -21.95 18.29
C LEU A 71 13.45 -21.96 18.10
N GLU A 72 13.93 -22.14 16.88
CA GLU A 72 15.35 -22.29 16.56
C GLU A 72 16.17 -21.02 16.80
N GLU A 73 15.60 -19.85 16.40
CA GLU A 73 16.24 -18.54 16.53
C GLU A 73 15.25 -17.46 16.99
N ASN A 74 15.76 -16.49 17.77
CA ASN A 74 14.97 -15.36 18.27
C ASN A 74 15.08 -14.14 17.34
N SER A 75 14.92 -14.33 16.01
CA SER A 75 14.87 -13.25 15.04
C SER A 75 13.44 -12.94 14.64
N VAL A 76 13.21 -11.73 14.11
CA VAL A 76 11.86 -11.27 13.67
C VAL A 76 11.17 -12.27 12.74
N VAL A 77 11.93 -12.90 11.81
CA VAL A 77 11.36 -13.85 10.85
C VAL A 77 10.84 -15.10 11.55
N TYR A 78 11.60 -15.68 12.48
CA TYR A 78 11.19 -16.87 13.23
C TYR A 78 10.03 -16.56 14.17
N ARG A 79 10.06 -15.41 14.85
CA ARG A 79 8.95 -14.94 15.69
C ARG A 79 7.66 -14.78 14.87
N ASP A 80 7.75 -14.19 13.68
CA ASP A 80 6.61 -14.01 12.77
C ASP A 80 6.02 -15.31 12.24
N LEU A 81 6.86 -16.30 11.96
CA LEU A 81 6.39 -17.64 11.59
C LEU A 81 5.67 -18.32 12.75
N PHE A 82 6.16 -18.14 13.96
CA PHE A 82 5.63 -18.81 15.16
C PHE A 82 4.34 -18.17 15.66
N ASP A 83 4.27 -16.84 15.79
CA ASP A 83 3.05 -16.16 16.22
C ASP A 83 1.91 -16.30 15.20
N THR A 84 2.23 -16.29 13.90
CA THR A 84 1.25 -16.55 12.86
C THR A 84 0.69 -17.97 12.95
N LYS A 85 1.53 -18.95 13.34
CA LYS A 85 1.11 -20.33 13.59
C LYS A 85 0.22 -20.44 14.81
N LEU A 86 0.53 -19.74 15.91
CA LEU A 86 -0.33 -19.64 17.09
C LEU A 86 -1.70 -19.05 16.75
N MET A 87 -1.73 -17.87 16.13
CA MET A 87 -2.97 -17.21 15.73
C MET A 87 -3.75 -18.02 14.70
N GLY A 88 -3.05 -18.68 13.77
CA GLY A 88 -3.66 -19.56 12.78
C GLY A 88 -4.42 -20.73 13.39
N SER A 89 -4.01 -21.21 14.58
CA SER A 89 -4.73 -22.28 15.31
C SER A 89 -6.07 -21.83 15.87
N LEU A 90 -6.29 -20.52 16.02
CA LEU A 90 -7.51 -19.89 16.57
C LEU A 90 -8.33 -19.16 15.50
N THR A 91 -7.80 -19.03 14.29
CA THR A 91 -8.47 -18.30 13.22
C THR A 91 -9.57 -19.15 12.59
N PRO A 92 -10.81 -18.65 12.47
CA PRO A 92 -11.93 -19.37 11.85
C PRO A 92 -11.59 -19.92 10.46
N ARG A 93 -12.25 -20.99 10.06
CA ARG A 93 -12.04 -21.58 8.73
C ARG A 93 -12.47 -20.62 7.62
N PRO A 94 -11.83 -20.67 6.43
CA PRO A 94 -12.14 -19.77 5.31
C PRO A 94 -13.63 -19.66 5.00
N VAL A 95 -14.34 -20.79 4.96
CA VAL A 95 -15.77 -20.81 4.64
C VAL A 95 -16.65 -20.07 5.69
N GLN A 96 -16.25 -20.06 6.96
CA GLN A 96 -16.97 -19.33 8.02
C GLN A 96 -16.82 -17.82 7.80
N VAL A 97 -15.60 -17.36 7.52
CA VAL A 97 -15.30 -15.96 7.23
C VAL A 97 -16.02 -15.48 5.96
N MET A 98 -15.98 -16.27 4.90
CA MET A 98 -16.67 -15.97 3.63
C MET A 98 -18.19 -15.84 3.84
N LYS A 99 -18.82 -16.78 4.55
CA LYS A 99 -20.26 -16.73 4.84
C LYS A 99 -20.64 -15.52 5.69
N LYS A 100 -19.85 -15.20 6.73
CA LYS A 100 -20.11 -14.04 7.58
C LYS A 100 -19.99 -12.75 6.79
N PHE A 101 -18.95 -12.61 5.94
CA PHE A 101 -18.80 -11.45 5.08
C PHE A 101 -19.98 -11.28 4.12
N GLN A 102 -20.38 -12.36 3.43
CA GLN A 102 -21.53 -12.33 2.51
C GLN A 102 -22.83 -11.94 3.20
N GLN A 103 -23.11 -12.53 4.39
CA GLN A 103 -24.28 -12.19 5.18
C GLN A 103 -24.31 -10.70 5.55
N LEU A 104 -23.18 -10.14 5.99
CA LEU A 104 -23.09 -8.72 6.32
C LEU A 104 -23.19 -7.83 5.07
N GLN A 105 -22.66 -8.28 3.93
CA GLN A 105 -22.74 -7.56 2.65
C GLN A 105 -24.18 -7.46 2.13
N GLU A 106 -25.02 -8.46 2.35
CA GLU A 106 -26.45 -8.40 2.04
C GLU A 106 -27.19 -7.29 2.82
N GLU A 107 -26.72 -6.98 4.05
CA GLU A 107 -27.27 -5.89 4.85
C GLU A 107 -26.63 -4.54 4.48
N SER A 108 -25.29 -4.49 4.38
CA SER A 108 -24.51 -3.30 4.04
C SER A 108 -23.07 -3.68 3.66
N SER A 109 -22.61 -3.21 2.51
CA SER A 109 -21.22 -3.41 2.09
C SER A 109 -20.22 -2.77 3.09
N GLN A 110 -20.58 -1.64 3.72
CA GLN A 110 -19.74 -1.01 4.73
C GLN A 110 -19.65 -1.86 6.00
N ARG A 111 -20.77 -2.42 6.50
CA ARG A 111 -20.71 -3.33 7.66
C ARG A 111 -19.86 -4.57 7.39
N ALA A 112 -19.90 -5.09 6.17
CA ALA A 112 -19.08 -6.24 5.78
C ALA A 112 -17.59 -5.90 5.80
N THR A 113 -17.20 -4.75 5.22
CA THR A 113 -15.81 -4.28 5.19
C THR A 113 -15.31 -3.90 6.57
N ASP A 114 -16.08 -3.18 7.39
CA ASP A 114 -15.75 -2.82 8.78
C ASP A 114 -15.46 -4.08 9.61
N TRP A 115 -16.35 -5.08 9.55
CA TRP A 115 -16.16 -6.35 10.24
C TRP A 115 -14.92 -7.08 9.75
N TYR A 116 -14.72 -7.17 8.44
CA TYR A 116 -13.59 -7.91 7.87
C TYR A 116 -12.24 -7.22 8.13
N TYR A 117 -12.23 -5.88 8.18
CA TYR A 117 -11.05 -5.12 8.58
C TYR A 117 -10.70 -5.37 10.06
N GLN A 118 -11.70 -5.31 10.95
CA GLN A 118 -11.52 -5.63 12.35
C GLN A 118 -11.07 -7.08 12.56
N PHE A 119 -11.68 -8.04 11.87
CA PHE A 119 -11.26 -9.44 11.86
C PHE A 119 -9.78 -9.61 11.45
N SER A 120 -9.33 -8.89 10.43
CA SER A 120 -7.94 -8.94 9.96
C SER A 120 -6.95 -8.39 11.00
N GLN A 121 -7.40 -7.49 11.87
CA GLN A 121 -6.62 -7.00 13.02
C GLN A 121 -6.65 -8.00 14.18
N ASP A 122 -7.83 -8.54 14.51
CA ASP A 122 -8.03 -9.45 15.65
C ASP A 122 -7.30 -10.79 15.45
N THR A 123 -7.15 -11.23 14.20
CA THR A 123 -6.31 -12.40 13.86
C THR A 123 -4.81 -12.11 13.83
N ASN A 124 -4.36 -10.90 14.16
CA ASN A 124 -2.98 -10.45 14.02
C ASN A 124 -2.39 -10.60 12.60
N TYR A 125 -3.26 -10.69 11.58
CA TYR A 125 -2.82 -10.58 10.19
C TYR A 125 -2.35 -9.15 9.89
N ILE A 126 -3.11 -8.16 10.35
CA ILE A 126 -2.67 -6.77 10.46
C ILE A 126 -2.06 -6.58 11.86
N ARG A 127 -0.76 -6.37 11.90
CA ARG A 127 0.01 -6.19 13.14
C ARG A 127 -0.08 -4.75 13.61
N LYS A 128 -1.07 -4.45 14.44
CA LYS A 128 -1.37 -3.08 14.92
C LYS A 128 -0.17 -2.43 15.63
N ASP A 129 0.57 -3.21 16.40
CA ASP A 129 1.78 -2.77 17.11
C ASP A 129 2.88 -2.27 16.16
N ARG A 130 2.98 -2.85 14.96
CA ARG A 130 3.94 -2.42 13.93
C ARG A 130 3.44 -1.21 13.17
N VAL A 131 2.17 -1.22 12.77
CA VAL A 131 1.54 -0.09 12.10
C VAL A 131 1.58 1.18 12.96
N ALA A 132 1.45 1.05 14.28
CA ALA A 132 1.55 2.15 15.21
C ALA A 132 2.95 2.79 15.29
N LYS A 133 3.99 2.13 14.78
CA LYS A 133 5.36 2.66 14.71
C LYS A 133 5.64 3.51 13.46
N ASP A 134 4.73 3.50 12.48
CA ASP A 134 4.86 4.34 11.28
C ASP A 134 4.84 5.81 11.68
N ILE A 135 5.77 6.58 11.12
CA ILE A 135 5.84 8.03 11.33
C ILE A 135 5.05 8.69 10.23
N ARG A 136 4.06 9.52 10.60
CA ARG A 136 3.16 10.16 9.65
C ARG A 136 3.05 11.65 9.95
N TRP A 137 3.05 12.45 8.89
CA TRP A 137 2.78 13.89 8.95
C TRP A 137 2.21 14.38 7.63
N LYS A 138 1.82 15.63 7.58
CA LYS A 138 1.31 16.29 6.39
C LYS A 138 2.16 17.50 6.04
N THR A 139 2.25 17.81 4.77
CA THR A 139 3.00 18.96 4.26
C THR A 139 2.14 19.75 3.28
N GLU A 140 2.01 21.04 3.52
CA GLU A 140 1.39 21.97 2.58
C GLU A 140 2.29 22.20 1.38
N THR A 141 1.72 22.11 0.18
CA THR A 141 2.37 22.35 -1.11
C THR A 141 1.49 23.26 -1.97
N GLU A 142 1.99 23.70 -3.11
CA GLU A 142 1.19 24.45 -4.09
C GLU A 142 0.01 23.65 -4.68
N TYR A 143 0.02 22.31 -4.50
CA TYR A 143 -1.03 21.39 -4.94
C TYR A 143 -2.00 21.00 -3.81
N GLY A 144 -1.84 21.59 -2.65
CA GLY A 144 -2.55 21.30 -1.41
C GLY A 144 -1.74 20.44 -0.44
N GLU A 145 -2.40 20.02 0.62
CA GLU A 145 -1.80 19.21 1.67
C GLU A 145 -1.60 17.77 1.22
N ILE A 146 -0.36 17.29 1.21
CA ILE A 146 0.03 15.90 0.91
C ILE A 146 0.37 15.13 2.18
N ASP A 147 0.19 13.82 2.14
CA ASP A 147 0.46 12.91 3.25
C ASP A 147 1.83 12.26 3.10
N ILE A 148 2.61 12.22 4.20
CA ILE A 148 3.94 11.59 4.23
C ILE A 148 3.94 10.50 5.29
N SER A 149 4.48 9.33 4.93
CA SER A 149 4.64 8.20 5.85
C SER A 149 6.03 7.58 5.70
N ILE A 150 6.76 7.46 6.82
CA ILE A 150 7.93 6.58 6.91
C ILE A 150 7.44 5.24 7.44
N ASN A 151 7.45 4.23 6.59
CA ASN A 151 6.90 2.92 6.90
C ASN A 151 7.87 2.11 7.78
N GLN A 152 7.45 1.79 9.01
CA GLN A 152 8.15 0.94 9.96
C GLN A 152 7.48 -0.44 10.11
N SER A 153 6.31 -0.63 9.52
CA SER A 153 5.51 -1.87 9.65
C SER A 153 6.11 -3.04 8.86
N LYS A 154 6.95 -2.76 7.86
CA LYS A 154 7.73 -3.76 7.13
C LYS A 154 9.09 -3.92 7.81
N PRO A 155 9.30 -5.00 8.62
CA PRO A 155 10.54 -5.17 9.37
C PRO A 155 11.75 -5.31 8.43
N GLU A 156 12.85 -4.66 8.79
CA GLU A 156 14.14 -4.91 8.15
C GLU A 156 14.61 -6.34 8.48
N LYS A 157 15.05 -7.06 7.46
CA LYS A 157 15.52 -8.42 7.64
C LYS A 157 16.94 -8.40 8.24
N ASP A 158 17.12 -9.16 9.32
CA ASP A 158 18.44 -9.45 9.89
C ASP A 158 19.37 -10.07 8.81
N PRO A 159 20.67 -9.68 8.75
CA PRO A 159 21.63 -10.29 7.83
C PRO A 159 21.70 -11.82 7.90
N LYS A 160 21.57 -12.41 9.10
CA LYS A 160 21.51 -13.87 9.28
C LYS A 160 20.25 -14.47 8.64
N ALA A 161 19.09 -13.84 8.84
CA ALA A 161 17.84 -14.26 8.23
C ALA A 161 17.89 -14.13 6.69
N ILE A 162 18.58 -13.11 6.16
CA ILE A 162 18.82 -12.98 4.71
C ILE A 162 19.68 -14.12 4.18
N ALA A 163 20.76 -14.48 4.91
CA ALA A 163 21.64 -15.58 4.53
C ALA A 163 20.91 -16.93 4.59
N ALA A 164 20.14 -17.19 5.65
CA ALA A 164 19.32 -18.40 5.77
C ALA A 164 18.26 -18.49 4.67
N ALA A 165 17.61 -17.36 4.31
CA ALA A 165 16.63 -17.30 3.24
C ALA A 165 17.22 -17.63 1.85
N ARG A 166 18.48 -17.25 1.57
CA ARG A 166 19.18 -17.56 0.32
C ARG A 166 19.43 -19.07 0.15
N ASN A 167 19.58 -19.79 1.25
CA ASN A 167 19.83 -21.24 1.24
C ASN A 167 18.54 -22.08 1.15
N GLN A 168 17.36 -21.44 1.15
CA GLN A 168 16.09 -22.15 1.00
C GLN A 168 15.88 -22.63 -0.43
N PRO A 169 15.33 -23.84 -0.62
CA PRO A 169 14.96 -24.32 -1.96
C PRO A 169 14.00 -23.35 -2.66
N ALA A 170 14.14 -23.21 -3.97
CA ALA A 170 13.14 -22.52 -4.78
C ALA A 170 11.79 -23.26 -4.69
N SER A 171 10.71 -22.50 -4.60
CA SER A 171 9.35 -23.06 -4.54
C SER A 171 8.41 -22.13 -5.31
N ASP A 172 7.61 -22.74 -6.17
CA ASP A 172 6.56 -22.07 -6.95
C ASP A 172 5.21 -22.06 -6.21
N TYR A 173 5.20 -22.44 -4.92
CA TYR A 173 4.01 -22.45 -4.09
C TYR A 173 4.22 -21.68 -2.79
N PRO A 174 3.36 -20.70 -2.47
CA PRO A 174 2.37 -20.07 -3.34
C PRO A 174 3.01 -19.41 -4.57
N ARG A 175 2.29 -19.34 -5.68
CA ARG A 175 2.81 -18.82 -6.95
C ARG A 175 3.20 -17.34 -6.87
N CYS A 176 2.39 -16.53 -6.16
CA CYS A 176 2.74 -15.15 -5.83
C CYS A 176 2.04 -14.70 -4.54
N MET A 177 2.35 -13.49 -4.06
CA MET A 177 1.81 -12.93 -2.81
C MET A 177 0.30 -12.68 -2.81
N LEU A 178 -0.35 -12.66 -3.98
CA LEU A 178 -1.78 -12.42 -4.14
C LEU A 178 -2.59 -13.68 -4.44
N CYS A 179 -1.93 -14.82 -4.73
CA CYS A 179 -2.65 -16.05 -5.04
C CYS A 179 -3.41 -16.62 -3.83
N GLU A 180 -4.54 -17.28 -4.08
CA GLU A 180 -5.37 -17.89 -3.04
C GLU A 180 -4.65 -18.96 -2.21
N GLU A 181 -3.56 -19.56 -2.75
CA GLU A 181 -2.71 -20.51 -2.06
C GLU A 181 -2.03 -19.93 -0.80
N ASN A 182 -2.04 -18.61 -0.64
CA ASN A 182 -1.57 -17.97 0.60
C ASN A 182 -2.47 -18.25 1.79
N VAL A 183 -3.75 -18.53 1.60
CA VAL A 183 -4.71 -18.77 2.69
C VAL A 183 -4.30 -19.98 3.51
N GLY A 184 -3.91 -19.76 4.77
CA GLY A 184 -3.48 -20.83 5.66
C GLY A 184 -2.04 -21.31 5.42
N TYR A 185 -1.26 -20.68 4.53
CA TYR A 185 0.10 -21.08 4.23
C TYR A 185 1.03 -20.89 5.43
N ALA A 186 1.83 -21.92 5.76
CA ALA A 186 2.69 -21.91 6.94
C ALA A 186 3.86 -20.91 6.86
N GLY A 187 4.21 -20.48 5.65
CA GLY A 187 5.39 -19.65 5.45
C GLY A 187 6.69 -20.44 5.44
N ARG A 188 7.79 -19.72 5.25
CA ARG A 188 9.17 -20.19 5.32
C ARG A 188 10.10 -18.98 5.49
N LEU A 189 11.38 -19.17 5.74
CA LEU A 189 12.30 -18.06 6.04
C LEU A 189 12.35 -16.97 4.95
N ASN A 190 12.11 -17.33 3.71
CA ASN A 190 12.07 -16.38 2.58
C ASN A 190 10.65 -16.02 2.09
N TYR A 191 9.59 -16.52 2.76
CA TYR A 191 8.21 -16.26 2.38
C TYR A 191 7.31 -16.15 3.62
N PRO A 192 6.45 -15.13 3.73
CA PRO A 192 5.69 -14.88 4.96
C PRO A 192 4.67 -15.97 5.26
N ALA A 193 4.48 -16.27 6.55
CA ALA A 193 3.37 -17.09 7.03
C ALA A 193 2.02 -16.38 6.83
N ARG A 194 0.97 -17.16 6.59
CA ARG A 194 -0.40 -16.72 6.31
C ARG A 194 -1.46 -17.63 6.94
N GLN A 195 -1.14 -18.36 8.02
CA GLN A 195 -2.09 -19.27 8.67
C GLN A 195 -3.30 -18.52 9.25
N ASN A 196 -3.10 -17.27 9.68
CA ASN A 196 -4.13 -16.36 10.18
C ASN A 196 -4.77 -15.47 9.09
N HIS A 197 -4.39 -15.66 7.83
CA HIS A 197 -4.92 -14.89 6.70
C HIS A 197 -6.15 -15.56 6.10
N ARG A 198 -7.18 -14.76 5.82
CA ARG A 198 -8.39 -15.16 5.08
C ARG A 198 -8.69 -14.14 4.00
N ILE A 199 -9.27 -14.60 2.91
CA ILE A 199 -9.75 -13.78 1.80
C ILE A 199 -11.24 -13.97 1.64
N VAL A 200 -11.93 -12.99 1.08
CA VAL A 200 -13.36 -13.06 0.83
C VAL A 200 -13.65 -12.92 -0.67
N PRO A 201 -14.60 -13.71 -1.22
CA PRO A 201 -14.92 -13.64 -2.63
C PRO A 201 -15.72 -12.37 -2.94
N VAL A 202 -15.43 -11.74 -4.07
CA VAL A 202 -16.19 -10.65 -4.65
C VAL A 202 -16.36 -10.90 -6.14
N THR A 203 -17.51 -10.56 -6.70
CA THR A 203 -17.75 -10.66 -8.14
C THR A 203 -17.62 -9.27 -8.74
N ILE A 204 -16.68 -9.06 -9.66
CA ILE A 204 -16.46 -7.78 -10.31
C ILE A 204 -16.64 -7.94 -11.81
N ASN A 205 -17.54 -7.16 -12.38
CA ASN A 205 -17.87 -7.21 -13.81
C ASN A 205 -18.08 -8.66 -14.32
N ASN A 206 -18.90 -9.44 -13.55
CA ASN A 206 -19.23 -10.86 -13.80
C ASN A 206 -18.02 -11.80 -13.81
N THR A 207 -16.92 -11.46 -13.16
CA THR A 207 -15.75 -12.30 -12.99
C THR A 207 -15.42 -12.53 -11.52
N ASP A 208 -14.78 -13.65 -11.19
CA ASP A 208 -14.44 -14.05 -9.84
C ASP A 208 -13.17 -13.35 -9.36
N TRP A 209 -13.26 -12.65 -8.23
CA TRP A 209 -12.19 -11.95 -7.55
C TRP A 209 -12.17 -12.27 -6.07
N TYR A 210 -11.08 -11.90 -5.42
CA TYR A 210 -10.97 -11.93 -3.96
C TYR A 210 -10.60 -10.55 -3.43
N LEU A 211 -11.08 -10.25 -2.24
CA LEU A 211 -10.70 -9.07 -1.46
C LEU A 211 -9.88 -9.52 -0.25
N GLN A 212 -8.81 -8.77 0.05
CA GLN A 212 -8.01 -8.88 1.26
C GLN A 212 -7.54 -7.50 1.70
N TYR A 213 -7.20 -7.33 2.98
CA TYR A 213 -6.48 -6.13 3.42
C TYR A 213 -4.97 -6.31 3.28
N SER A 214 -4.28 -5.20 3.10
CA SER A 214 -2.82 -5.19 3.16
C SER A 214 -2.37 -5.22 4.63
N PRO A 215 -1.45 -6.10 5.01
CA PRO A 215 -0.95 -6.14 6.38
C PRO A 215 -0.10 -4.90 6.75
N TYR A 216 0.29 -4.08 5.77
CA TYR A 216 1.12 -2.89 5.99
C TYR A 216 0.31 -1.63 6.29
N VAL A 217 -0.99 -1.59 5.96
CA VAL A 217 -1.91 -0.49 6.26
C VAL A 217 -1.32 0.89 5.98
N TYR A 218 -0.92 1.13 4.73
CA TYR A 218 -0.37 2.43 4.33
C TYR A 218 -1.36 3.57 4.57
N TYR A 219 -2.65 3.29 4.46
CA TYR A 219 -3.78 4.17 4.78
C TYR A 219 -4.94 3.34 5.33
N ASN A 220 -5.99 4.02 5.83
CA ASN A 220 -7.12 3.34 6.46
C ASN A 220 -7.80 2.34 5.51
N GLU A 221 -8.00 1.11 6.00
CA GLU A 221 -8.64 0.02 5.27
C GLU A 221 -7.98 -0.28 3.91
N HIS A 222 -6.64 -0.12 3.82
CA HIS A 222 -5.90 -0.45 2.60
C HIS A 222 -6.16 -1.89 2.18
N CYS A 223 -6.93 -2.06 1.12
CA CYS A 223 -7.32 -3.36 0.58
C CYS A 223 -6.68 -3.63 -0.79
N ILE A 224 -6.62 -4.91 -1.12
CA ILE A 224 -6.20 -5.42 -2.43
C ILE A 224 -7.32 -6.32 -2.94
N CYS A 225 -7.85 -5.97 -4.11
CA CYS A 225 -8.79 -6.80 -4.83
C CYS A 225 -8.07 -7.45 -6.01
N PHE A 226 -8.03 -8.78 -6.09
CA PHE A 226 -7.22 -9.49 -7.07
C PHE A 226 -8.02 -10.57 -7.79
N ASN A 227 -7.69 -10.77 -9.05
CA ASN A 227 -8.34 -11.77 -9.90
C ASN A 227 -8.08 -13.18 -9.34
N LYS A 228 -9.12 -14.01 -9.28
CA LYS A 228 -8.98 -15.41 -8.89
C LYS A 228 -8.02 -16.18 -9.80
N VAL A 229 -7.99 -15.81 -11.06
CA VAL A 229 -7.07 -16.42 -12.05
C VAL A 229 -5.78 -15.58 -12.09
N HIS A 230 -4.64 -16.24 -11.94
CA HIS A 230 -3.32 -15.60 -12.03
C HIS A 230 -3.02 -15.22 -13.48
N THR A 231 -3.43 -14.04 -13.88
CA THR A 231 -3.23 -13.45 -15.21
C THR A 231 -2.52 -12.10 -15.07
N PRO A 232 -1.68 -11.70 -16.05
CA PRO A 232 -1.03 -10.40 -16.02
C PRO A 232 -2.03 -9.23 -15.96
N MET A 233 -1.60 -8.13 -15.32
CA MET A 233 -2.32 -6.87 -15.32
C MET A 233 -2.44 -6.32 -16.74
N LYS A 234 -3.57 -5.68 -17.01
CA LYS A 234 -3.80 -4.99 -18.27
C LYS A 234 -4.70 -3.78 -18.04
N ILE A 235 -4.27 -2.63 -18.53
CA ILE A 235 -5.11 -1.43 -18.57
C ILE A 235 -5.83 -1.41 -19.91
N ASP A 236 -7.15 -1.59 -19.86
CA ASP A 236 -8.04 -1.57 -21.02
C ASP A 236 -9.46 -1.22 -20.57
N LYS A 237 -10.40 -1.21 -21.53
CA LYS A 237 -11.82 -0.94 -21.27
C LYS A 237 -12.41 -1.81 -20.16
N ALA A 238 -12.01 -3.08 -20.10
CA ALA A 238 -12.48 -4.00 -19.05
C ALA A 238 -11.95 -3.62 -17.67
N CYS A 239 -10.72 -3.08 -17.58
CA CYS A 239 -10.17 -2.56 -16.34
C CYS A 239 -11.04 -1.40 -15.81
N PHE A 240 -11.39 -0.42 -16.64
CA PHE A 240 -12.25 0.70 -16.23
C PHE A 240 -13.62 0.22 -15.76
N ALA A 241 -14.22 -0.73 -16.48
CA ALA A 241 -15.49 -1.34 -16.10
C ALA A 241 -15.43 -2.02 -14.74
N LYS A 242 -14.33 -2.76 -14.46
CA LYS A 242 -14.12 -3.44 -13.18
C LYS A 242 -13.95 -2.44 -12.03
N LEU A 243 -13.18 -1.36 -12.21
CA LEU A 243 -13.00 -0.33 -11.19
C LEU A 243 -14.32 0.36 -10.83
N LEU A 244 -15.12 0.72 -11.82
CA LEU A 244 -16.41 1.38 -11.61
C LEU A 244 -17.46 0.43 -11.03
N ASP A 245 -17.43 -0.86 -11.37
CA ASP A 245 -18.29 -1.87 -10.74
C ASP A 245 -17.90 -2.12 -9.27
N PHE A 246 -16.62 -2.10 -8.94
CA PHE A 246 -16.17 -2.21 -7.54
C PHE A 246 -16.70 -1.06 -6.67
N VAL A 247 -16.58 0.20 -7.11
CA VAL A 247 -17.09 1.34 -6.34
C VAL A 247 -18.62 1.48 -6.37
N ARG A 248 -19.30 0.78 -7.26
CA ARG A 248 -20.76 0.59 -7.19
C ARG A 248 -21.16 -0.31 -6.03
N GLN A 249 -20.38 -1.39 -5.79
CA GLN A 249 -20.63 -2.36 -4.72
C GLN A 249 -20.13 -1.84 -3.36
N PHE A 250 -19.01 -1.12 -3.34
CA PHE A 250 -18.38 -0.53 -2.15
C PHE A 250 -18.26 0.99 -2.29
N PRO A 251 -19.38 1.74 -2.20
CA PRO A 251 -19.40 3.18 -2.51
C PRO A 251 -18.62 4.04 -1.52
N HIS A 252 -18.25 3.52 -0.36
CA HIS A 252 -17.42 4.15 0.66
C HIS A 252 -15.91 3.99 0.40
N TYR A 253 -15.53 3.18 -0.61
CA TYR A 253 -14.13 2.96 -1.02
C TYR A 253 -13.80 3.71 -2.31
N PHE A 254 -12.54 4.10 -2.46
CA PHE A 254 -11.91 4.26 -3.76
C PHE A 254 -11.29 2.95 -4.21
N VAL A 255 -10.98 2.82 -5.49
CA VAL A 255 -10.17 1.73 -6.04
C VAL A 255 -9.37 2.24 -7.23
N GLY A 256 -8.15 1.75 -7.40
CA GLY A 256 -7.31 2.08 -8.54
C GLY A 256 -6.42 0.92 -8.97
N SER A 257 -5.91 1.00 -10.17
CA SER A 257 -4.93 0.07 -10.72
C SER A 257 -3.56 0.72 -10.85
N ASN A 258 -2.50 0.00 -10.53
CA ASN A 258 -1.19 0.38 -11.03
C ASN A 258 -1.18 0.34 -12.56
N ALA A 259 -0.26 1.07 -13.17
CA ALA A 259 0.00 0.97 -14.59
C ALA A 259 0.53 -0.42 -14.97
N ASP A 260 0.27 -0.86 -16.20
CA ASP A 260 0.61 -2.20 -16.71
C ASP A 260 1.99 -2.28 -17.39
N LEU A 261 2.77 -1.21 -17.36
CA LEU A 261 4.13 -1.17 -17.92
C LEU A 261 5.19 -1.12 -16.80
N PRO A 262 6.40 -1.67 -17.03
CA PRO A 262 7.52 -1.56 -16.12
C PRO A 262 7.85 -0.10 -15.79
N ILE A 263 8.61 0.15 -14.69
CA ILE A 263 9.05 1.48 -14.22
C ILE A 263 7.90 2.32 -13.64
N VAL A 264 6.77 2.42 -14.33
CA VAL A 264 5.59 3.19 -13.91
C VAL A 264 4.47 2.32 -13.31
N GLY A 265 4.65 1.00 -13.33
CA GLY A 265 3.74 0.03 -12.72
C GLY A 265 4.11 -0.33 -11.29
N GLY A 266 3.27 -1.18 -10.68
CA GLY A 266 3.51 -1.77 -9.36
C GLY A 266 4.51 -2.93 -9.40
N SER A 267 4.78 -3.52 -8.22
CA SER A 267 5.75 -4.62 -8.07
C SER A 267 5.23 -5.99 -8.55
N ILE A 268 3.91 -6.16 -8.73
CA ILE A 268 3.27 -7.43 -9.11
C ILE A 268 2.47 -7.22 -10.40
N LEU A 269 3.15 -7.17 -11.55
CA LEU A 269 2.50 -7.02 -12.85
C LEU A 269 1.93 -8.35 -13.39
N ALA A 270 2.41 -9.48 -12.86
CA ALA A 270 2.03 -10.82 -13.33
C ALA A 270 0.66 -11.30 -12.84
N HIS A 271 0.05 -10.61 -11.87
CA HIS A 271 -1.25 -10.96 -11.31
C HIS A 271 -2.18 -9.74 -11.28
N ASP A 272 -3.27 -9.79 -12.04
CA ASP A 272 -4.25 -8.71 -12.16
C ASP A 272 -4.89 -8.39 -10.79
N HIS A 273 -4.71 -7.15 -10.34
CA HIS A 273 -5.16 -6.70 -9.04
C HIS A 273 -5.37 -5.19 -8.99
N PHE A 274 -6.22 -4.76 -8.07
CA PHE A 274 -6.50 -3.37 -7.74
C PHE A 274 -6.17 -3.09 -6.28
N GLN A 275 -5.87 -1.85 -5.95
CA GLN A 275 -5.75 -1.39 -4.57
C GLN A 275 -6.86 -0.38 -4.28
N GLY A 276 -7.46 -0.49 -3.11
CA GLY A 276 -8.56 0.36 -2.68
C GLY A 276 -8.56 0.55 -1.18
N GLY A 277 -9.62 1.17 -0.67
CA GLY A 277 -9.81 1.38 0.75
C GLY A 277 -10.64 2.61 1.08
N HIS A 278 -10.83 2.84 2.37
CA HIS A 278 -11.59 3.98 2.90
C HIS A 278 -10.65 5.13 3.27
N TYR A 279 -10.20 5.88 2.27
CA TYR A 279 -9.27 6.99 2.45
C TYR A 279 -9.46 8.06 1.38
N THR A 280 -9.35 9.33 1.77
CA THR A 280 -9.42 10.49 0.87
C THR A 280 -8.02 11.07 0.65
N PHE A 281 -7.47 10.86 -0.53
CA PHE A 281 -6.13 11.31 -0.89
C PHE A 281 -6.07 12.80 -1.27
N ALA A 282 -4.87 13.36 -1.26
CA ALA A 282 -4.61 14.74 -1.67
C ALA A 282 -5.08 15.02 -3.11
N MET A 283 -4.79 14.12 -4.05
CA MET A 283 -5.22 14.24 -5.44
C MET A 283 -6.74 14.28 -5.58
N GLU A 284 -7.48 13.54 -4.76
CA GLU A 284 -8.95 13.57 -4.76
C GLU A 284 -9.49 14.95 -4.35
N ARG A 285 -8.83 15.63 -3.40
CA ARG A 285 -9.20 16.98 -2.93
C ARG A 285 -8.79 18.07 -3.90
N ALA A 286 -7.83 17.79 -4.79
CA ALA A 286 -7.29 18.77 -5.72
C ALA A 286 -8.37 19.26 -6.71
N PRO A 287 -8.46 20.59 -6.96
CA PRO A 287 -9.47 21.16 -7.84
C PRO A 287 -9.14 20.93 -9.32
N ILE A 288 -10.15 21.04 -10.17
CA ILE A 288 -9.97 21.19 -11.62
C ILE A 288 -9.36 22.57 -11.88
N GLU A 289 -8.24 22.62 -12.61
CA GLU A 289 -7.59 23.87 -13.02
C GLU A 289 -7.96 24.29 -14.45
N THR A 290 -8.36 23.32 -15.28
CA THR A 290 -8.78 23.57 -16.67
C THR A 290 -9.94 22.64 -17.00
N GLU A 291 -11.11 23.21 -17.26
CA GLU A 291 -12.24 22.46 -17.79
C GLU A 291 -11.97 22.07 -19.24
N ILE A 292 -12.30 20.84 -19.61
CA ILE A 292 -12.17 20.29 -20.94
C ILE A 292 -13.47 19.59 -21.35
N SER A 293 -13.68 19.40 -22.62
CA SER A 293 -14.83 18.66 -23.16
C SER A 293 -14.41 17.76 -24.31
N PHE A 294 -15.15 16.69 -24.50
CA PHE A 294 -14.91 15.73 -25.57
C PHE A 294 -16.15 15.61 -26.45
N GLU A 295 -15.99 15.65 -27.76
CA GLU A 295 -17.09 15.54 -28.73
C GLU A 295 -17.83 14.21 -28.55
N GLY A 296 -19.15 14.27 -28.41
CA GLY A 296 -20.03 13.13 -28.14
C GLY A 296 -20.10 12.70 -26.66
N TYR A 297 -19.49 13.49 -25.75
CA TYR A 297 -19.48 13.23 -24.30
C TYR A 297 -19.81 14.49 -23.47
N GLU A 298 -20.75 15.32 -23.99
CA GLU A 298 -21.14 16.57 -23.35
C GLU A 298 -21.87 16.37 -22.01
N ASP A 299 -22.28 15.14 -21.72
CA ASP A 299 -22.88 14.69 -20.47
C ASP A 299 -21.82 14.28 -19.41
N VAL A 300 -20.55 14.16 -19.79
CA VAL A 300 -19.43 13.87 -18.90
C VAL A 300 -18.71 15.17 -18.53
N LYS A 301 -18.67 15.50 -17.26
CA LYS A 301 -17.81 16.58 -16.76
C LYS A 301 -16.37 16.12 -16.79
N ALA A 302 -15.51 16.86 -17.47
CA ALA A 302 -14.11 16.53 -17.62
C ALA A 302 -13.22 17.74 -17.33
N GLY A 303 -12.01 17.47 -16.77
CA GLY A 303 -11.06 18.53 -16.47
C GLY A 303 -9.66 18.02 -16.17
N ILE A 304 -8.68 18.91 -16.34
CA ILE A 304 -7.31 18.71 -15.90
C ILE A 304 -7.23 19.10 -14.41
N VAL A 305 -6.76 18.19 -13.59
CA VAL A 305 -6.62 18.41 -12.13
C VAL A 305 -5.37 19.26 -11.86
N LYS A 306 -5.48 20.22 -10.94
CA LYS A 306 -4.32 20.95 -10.39
C LYS A 306 -3.49 20.01 -9.53
N TRP A 307 -2.63 19.24 -10.18
CA TRP A 307 -1.83 18.20 -9.56
C TRP A 307 -0.42 18.18 -10.19
N PRO A 308 0.64 17.76 -9.44
CA PRO A 308 1.99 17.72 -10.02
C PRO A 308 2.11 16.75 -11.20
N MET A 309 1.30 15.69 -11.22
CA MET A 309 1.23 14.74 -12.34
C MET A 309 0.08 15.09 -13.30
N SER A 310 0.09 14.49 -14.49
CA SER A 310 -0.86 14.78 -15.56
C SER A 310 -2.15 13.97 -15.39
N VAL A 311 -3.19 14.56 -14.82
CA VAL A 311 -4.45 13.90 -14.46
C VAL A 311 -5.63 14.48 -15.22
N ILE A 312 -6.38 13.61 -15.91
CA ILE A 312 -7.69 13.90 -16.49
C ILE A 312 -8.74 13.33 -15.53
N ARG A 313 -9.59 14.16 -14.97
CA ARG A 313 -10.73 13.75 -14.13
C ARG A 313 -12.00 13.75 -14.95
N LEU A 314 -12.73 12.63 -14.88
CA LEU A 314 -14.02 12.42 -15.51
C LEU A 314 -15.06 12.18 -14.43
N ASN A 315 -16.28 12.78 -14.59
CA ASN A 315 -17.38 12.58 -13.66
C ASN A 315 -18.70 12.49 -14.43
N ALA A 316 -19.50 11.45 -14.14
CA ALA A 316 -20.82 11.25 -14.71
C ALA A 316 -21.68 10.36 -13.81
N LYS A 317 -23.02 10.43 -13.99
CA LYS A 317 -23.97 9.53 -13.31
C LYS A 317 -23.88 8.10 -13.85
N GLU A 318 -23.75 7.96 -15.16
CA GLU A 318 -23.73 6.66 -15.85
C GLU A 318 -22.29 6.19 -16.04
N PRO A 319 -21.87 5.10 -15.37
CA PRO A 319 -20.49 4.63 -15.44
C PRO A 319 -20.08 4.18 -16.86
N GLU A 320 -21.02 3.73 -17.69
CA GLU A 320 -20.78 3.32 -19.08
C GLU A 320 -20.21 4.47 -19.91
N ARG A 321 -20.65 5.72 -19.65
CA ARG A 321 -20.13 6.93 -20.31
C ARG A 321 -18.67 7.18 -19.95
N LEU A 322 -18.31 6.95 -18.66
CA LEU A 322 -16.92 7.05 -18.21
C LEU A 322 -16.05 5.95 -18.82
N ILE A 323 -16.55 4.72 -18.90
CA ILE A 323 -15.84 3.58 -19.49
C ILE A 323 -15.53 3.86 -20.97
N ASP A 324 -16.52 4.31 -21.74
CA ASP A 324 -16.35 4.57 -23.17
C ASP A 324 -15.38 5.73 -23.43
N LEU A 325 -15.48 6.82 -22.68
CA LEU A 325 -14.58 7.96 -22.81
C LEU A 325 -13.16 7.62 -22.35
N ALA A 326 -13.01 6.90 -21.23
CA ALA A 326 -11.71 6.47 -20.74
C ALA A 326 -11.00 5.53 -21.73
N ASP A 327 -11.73 4.63 -22.40
CA ASP A 327 -11.20 3.75 -23.45
C ASP A 327 -10.75 4.55 -24.67
N LYS A 328 -11.53 5.57 -25.09
CA LYS A 328 -11.16 6.51 -26.17
C LYS A 328 -9.88 7.28 -25.83
N ILE A 329 -9.78 7.83 -24.59
CA ILE A 329 -8.58 8.53 -24.11
C ILE A 329 -7.38 7.59 -24.08
N LEU A 330 -7.54 6.38 -23.55
CA LEU A 330 -6.46 5.38 -23.50
C LEU A 330 -5.96 5.00 -24.89
N GLY A 331 -6.89 4.75 -25.82
CA GLY A 331 -6.57 4.42 -27.22
C GLY A 331 -5.76 5.52 -27.90
N SER A 332 -6.18 6.77 -27.73
CA SER A 332 -5.47 7.95 -28.23
C SER A 332 -4.09 8.09 -27.56
N TRP A 333 -4.01 7.90 -26.20
CA TRP A 333 -2.78 8.02 -25.44
C TRP A 333 -1.74 6.97 -25.84
N ARG A 334 -2.14 5.72 -26.02
CA ARG A 334 -1.22 4.63 -26.38
C ARG A 334 -0.48 4.87 -27.70
N GLY A 335 -1.09 5.55 -28.66
CA GLY A 335 -0.47 5.87 -29.94
C GLY A 335 0.12 7.30 -30.03
N TYR A 336 0.08 8.06 -28.92
CA TYR A 336 0.46 9.47 -28.95
C TYR A 336 1.96 9.69 -28.83
N THR A 337 2.52 10.41 -29.81
CA THR A 337 3.90 10.90 -29.81
C THR A 337 3.90 12.42 -29.93
N ASP A 338 4.63 13.10 -29.05
CA ASP A 338 4.92 14.53 -29.07
C ASP A 338 6.41 14.73 -28.69
N GLU A 339 7.27 14.72 -29.69
CA GLU A 339 8.72 14.84 -29.48
C GLU A 339 9.11 16.16 -28.78
N ALA A 340 8.35 17.23 -29.01
CA ALA A 340 8.57 18.52 -28.36
C ALA A 340 8.32 18.47 -26.85
N ALA A 341 7.46 17.56 -26.40
CA ALA A 341 7.21 17.28 -25.00
C ALA A 341 7.96 16.02 -24.47
N MET A 342 8.89 15.48 -25.28
CA MET A 342 9.66 14.25 -25.00
C MET A 342 8.77 13.00 -24.81
N ILE A 343 7.59 12.98 -25.41
CA ILE A 343 6.66 11.85 -25.35
C ILE A 343 6.82 11.01 -26.60
N LEU A 344 7.20 9.74 -26.44
CA LEU A 344 7.20 8.75 -27.49
C LEU A 344 6.19 7.64 -27.13
N ALA A 345 5.35 7.24 -28.10
CA ALA A 345 4.41 6.16 -27.92
C ALA A 345 5.13 4.81 -27.79
N GLU A 346 6.20 4.62 -28.57
CA GLU A 346 7.02 3.40 -28.58
C GLU A 346 8.47 3.69 -29.02
N THR A 347 9.36 2.79 -28.67
CA THR A 347 10.74 2.75 -29.18
C THR A 347 11.08 1.30 -29.50
N ASP A 348 11.53 1.02 -30.74
CA ASP A 348 11.89 -0.33 -31.21
C ASP A 348 10.74 -1.38 -30.99
N GLY A 349 9.48 -0.94 -31.05
CA GLY A 349 8.30 -1.75 -30.85
C GLY A 349 7.88 -1.95 -29.39
N GLU A 350 8.61 -1.38 -28.43
CA GLU A 350 8.24 -1.42 -27.00
C GLU A 350 7.36 -0.21 -26.64
N PRO A 351 6.14 -0.42 -26.11
CA PRO A 351 5.23 0.66 -25.77
C PRO A 351 5.67 1.42 -24.52
N HIS A 352 5.43 2.74 -24.48
CA HIS A 352 5.75 3.60 -23.37
C HIS A 352 4.53 4.20 -22.66
N ASN A 353 3.45 4.45 -23.40
CA ASN A 353 2.29 5.14 -22.87
C ASN A 353 1.30 4.17 -22.18
N THR A 354 0.88 4.53 -20.99
CA THR A 354 -0.17 3.83 -20.24
C THR A 354 -0.87 4.80 -19.28
N ILE A 355 -1.83 4.30 -18.51
CA ILE A 355 -2.62 5.08 -17.55
C ILE A 355 -2.61 4.38 -16.19
N THR A 356 -2.58 5.17 -15.11
CA THR A 356 -2.94 4.74 -13.75
C THR A 356 -4.36 5.24 -13.47
N PRO A 357 -5.40 4.38 -13.56
CA PRO A 357 -6.79 4.77 -13.35
C PRO A 357 -7.21 4.64 -11.88
N ILE A 358 -8.00 5.60 -11.38
CA ILE A 358 -8.54 5.61 -10.02
C ILE A 358 -10.03 5.96 -10.07
N ALA A 359 -10.87 5.09 -9.51
CA ALA A 359 -12.31 5.27 -9.45
C ALA A 359 -12.79 5.50 -8.02
N ARG A 360 -13.85 6.32 -7.87
CA ARG A 360 -14.56 6.54 -6.61
C ARG A 360 -15.98 7.02 -6.83
N ARG A 361 -16.76 7.08 -5.76
CA ARG A 361 -18.06 7.74 -5.77
C ARG A 361 -17.88 9.21 -5.34
N ARG A 362 -18.64 10.10 -5.99
CA ARG A 362 -18.76 11.51 -5.62
C ARG A 362 -20.24 11.83 -5.44
N GLY A 363 -20.77 11.53 -4.25
CA GLY A 363 -22.21 11.53 -4.04
C GLY A 363 -22.89 10.46 -4.90
N GLU A 364 -23.84 10.88 -5.75
CA GLU A 364 -24.53 9.99 -6.69
C GLU A 364 -23.74 9.71 -7.99
N ASP A 365 -22.72 10.51 -8.28
CA ASP A 365 -21.92 10.37 -9.49
C ASP A 365 -20.78 9.38 -9.31
N PHE A 366 -20.32 8.81 -10.41
CA PHE A 366 -19.03 8.12 -10.51
C PHE A 366 -17.95 9.11 -10.92
N GLU A 367 -16.76 8.96 -10.36
CA GLU A 367 -15.59 9.75 -10.71
C GLU A 367 -14.43 8.81 -11.08
N LEU A 368 -13.76 9.12 -12.19
CA LEU A 368 -12.62 8.37 -12.69
C LEU A 368 -11.48 9.34 -13.01
N ASP A 369 -10.37 9.21 -12.30
CA ASP A 369 -9.13 9.90 -12.59
C ASP A 369 -8.25 9.02 -13.48
N LEU A 370 -7.78 9.59 -14.58
CA LEU A 370 -6.85 8.98 -15.54
C LEU A 370 -5.52 9.69 -15.45
N VAL A 371 -4.54 9.07 -14.76
CA VAL A 371 -3.19 9.63 -14.65
C VAL A 371 -2.35 9.11 -15.80
N LEU A 372 -1.93 10.00 -16.70
CA LEU A 372 -1.11 9.66 -17.85
C LEU A 372 0.29 9.26 -17.40
N ARG A 373 0.79 8.13 -17.88
CA ARG A 373 2.11 7.59 -17.55
C ARG A 373 2.89 7.28 -18.83
N ASN A 374 4.21 7.39 -18.70
CA ASN A 374 5.13 7.01 -19.77
C ASN A 374 6.43 6.48 -19.14
N ASN A 375 6.98 5.36 -19.65
CA ASN A 375 8.16 4.71 -19.09
C ASN A 375 9.42 4.88 -19.95
N LEU A 376 9.47 5.88 -20.83
CA LEU A 376 10.62 6.14 -21.68
C LEU A 376 11.90 6.33 -20.85
N THR A 377 12.97 5.65 -21.24
CA THR A 377 14.31 5.77 -20.67
C THR A 377 15.27 6.41 -21.66
N THR A 378 16.31 7.04 -21.14
CA THR A 378 17.45 7.56 -21.93
C THR A 378 18.76 7.17 -21.24
N PRO A 379 19.92 7.30 -21.92
CA PRO A 379 21.21 7.11 -21.26
C PRO A 379 21.42 7.98 -20.01
N ASP A 380 20.87 9.21 -20.01
CA ASP A 380 20.94 10.14 -18.88
C ASP A 380 19.91 9.81 -17.78
N HIS A 381 18.82 9.14 -18.14
CA HIS A 381 17.74 8.72 -17.23
C HIS A 381 17.43 7.22 -17.37
N PRO A 382 18.34 6.34 -16.93
CA PRO A 382 18.18 4.88 -17.13
C PRO A 382 17.04 4.26 -16.31
N LEU A 383 16.54 4.98 -15.29
CA LEU A 383 15.36 4.58 -14.48
C LEU A 383 14.06 5.16 -15.02
N GLY A 384 14.12 6.00 -16.06
CA GLY A 384 12.99 6.67 -16.69
C GLY A 384 13.08 8.19 -16.64
N ILE A 385 12.63 8.87 -17.70
CA ILE A 385 12.53 10.34 -17.74
C ILE A 385 11.44 10.81 -16.76
N TYR A 386 10.34 10.04 -16.67
CA TYR A 386 9.18 10.29 -15.80
C TYR A 386 9.27 9.46 -14.52
N HIS A 387 10.39 9.61 -13.83
CA HIS A 387 10.80 8.89 -12.63
C HIS A 387 11.52 9.85 -11.69
N PRO A 388 11.60 9.59 -10.37
CA PRO A 388 12.43 10.40 -9.48
C PRO A 388 13.88 10.49 -9.97
N HIS A 389 14.39 11.70 -10.15
CA HIS A 389 15.76 11.95 -10.60
C HIS A 389 16.75 11.89 -9.43
N GLU A 390 18.05 11.76 -9.76
CA GLU A 390 19.12 11.47 -8.80
C GLU A 390 19.20 12.47 -7.64
N GLU A 391 18.93 13.76 -7.90
CA GLU A 391 18.97 14.81 -6.86
C GLU A 391 17.99 14.59 -5.72
N PHE A 392 16.90 13.80 -5.93
CA PHE A 392 15.90 13.47 -4.91
C PHE A 392 15.98 12.04 -4.37
N HIS A 393 16.95 11.24 -4.85
CA HIS A 393 17.10 9.84 -4.40
C HIS A 393 17.45 9.71 -2.93
N HIS A 394 17.94 10.77 -2.29
CA HIS A 394 18.15 10.79 -0.85
C HIS A 394 16.85 10.66 -0.05
N ILE A 395 15.71 11.08 -0.61
CA ILE A 395 14.37 10.92 -0.03
C ILE A 395 13.60 9.80 -0.72
N LYS A 396 13.46 9.82 -2.06
CA LYS A 396 12.67 8.85 -2.81
C LYS A 396 13.39 8.44 -4.10
N LYS A 397 13.73 7.17 -4.20
CA LYS A 397 14.38 6.56 -5.37
C LYS A 397 13.49 5.57 -6.11
N GLU A 398 12.56 4.97 -5.39
CA GLU A 398 11.69 3.91 -5.91
C GLU A 398 10.66 4.46 -6.91
N ASN A 399 10.13 3.56 -7.75
CA ASN A 399 9.07 3.88 -8.69
C ASN A 399 7.87 4.54 -7.99
N ILE A 400 7.20 5.45 -8.69
CA ILE A 400 5.97 6.10 -8.23
C ILE A 400 4.78 5.23 -8.63
N GLY A 401 4.24 4.50 -7.68
CA GLY A 401 3.07 3.64 -7.83
C GLY A 401 1.76 4.37 -7.54
N LEU A 402 0.64 3.61 -7.56
CA LEU A 402 -0.72 4.13 -7.38
C LEU A 402 -0.88 5.03 -6.14
N ILE A 403 -0.33 4.60 -5.00
CA ILE A 403 -0.49 5.31 -3.72
C ILE A 403 0.22 6.66 -3.75
N GLU A 404 1.47 6.66 -4.24
CA GLU A 404 2.26 7.88 -4.34
C GLU A 404 1.66 8.86 -5.36
N VAL A 405 1.16 8.36 -6.49
CA VAL A 405 0.44 9.16 -7.50
C VAL A 405 -0.69 9.97 -6.87
N MET A 406 -1.40 9.40 -5.91
CA MET A 406 -2.52 10.06 -5.23
C MET A 406 -2.09 11.04 -4.11
N GLY A 407 -0.79 11.14 -3.81
CA GLY A 407 -0.25 12.11 -2.86
C GLY A 407 0.01 11.59 -1.46
N LEU A 408 0.20 10.28 -1.29
CA LEU A 408 0.74 9.69 -0.06
C LEU A 408 2.15 9.15 -0.33
N ALA A 409 3.15 9.83 0.19
CA ALA A 409 4.53 9.37 0.14
C ALA A 409 4.72 8.13 1.04
N ILE A 410 5.08 7.01 0.44
CA ILE A 410 5.55 5.84 1.19
C ILE A 410 7.08 5.85 1.15
N LEU A 411 7.68 6.31 2.25
CA LEU A 411 9.11 6.46 2.37
C LEU A 411 9.74 5.27 3.11
N PRO A 412 10.99 4.89 2.76
CA PRO A 412 11.67 3.76 3.37
C PRO A 412 12.03 3.99 4.84
N GLY A 413 12.05 2.92 5.65
CA GLY A 413 12.29 2.96 7.09
C GLY A 413 13.64 3.57 7.49
N ARG A 414 14.68 3.47 6.61
CA ARG A 414 15.99 4.09 6.83
C ARG A 414 15.90 5.61 7.12
N LEU A 415 14.96 6.29 6.49
CA LEU A 415 14.80 7.75 6.61
C LEU A 415 14.49 8.20 8.05
N LYS A 416 13.95 7.34 8.89
CA LYS A 416 13.79 7.68 10.32
C LYS A 416 15.11 8.11 10.94
N LYS A 417 16.12 7.25 10.86
CA LYS A 417 17.44 7.52 11.45
C LYS A 417 18.22 8.58 10.69
N GLU A 418 18.09 8.60 9.37
CA GLU A 418 18.79 9.56 8.53
C GLU A 418 18.29 10.98 8.77
N LEU A 419 16.98 11.21 8.87
CA LEU A 419 16.41 12.53 9.14
C LEU A 419 16.67 12.99 10.58
N GLU A 420 16.59 12.08 11.58
CA GLU A 420 17.00 12.38 12.96
C GLU A 420 18.48 12.85 13.02
N ALA A 421 19.39 12.21 12.31
CA ALA A 421 20.79 12.62 12.22
C ALA A 421 20.98 13.96 11.48
N VAL A 422 20.16 14.25 10.45
CA VAL A 422 20.14 15.55 9.78
C VAL A 422 19.68 16.66 10.74
N GLU A 423 18.61 16.42 11.51
CA GLU A 423 18.11 17.37 12.53
C GLU A 423 19.21 17.71 13.55
N GLU A 424 19.91 16.69 14.09
CA GLU A 424 21.02 16.88 15.07
C GLU A 424 22.17 17.72 14.49
N LYS A 425 22.55 17.46 13.23
CA LYS A 425 23.65 18.20 12.59
C LYS A 425 23.27 19.59 12.11
N LEU A 426 22.03 19.81 11.76
CA LEU A 426 21.52 21.17 11.52
C LEU A 426 21.61 22.06 12.76
N LEU A 427 21.36 21.46 13.95
CA LEU A 427 21.47 22.17 15.24
C LEU A 427 22.91 22.38 15.68
N SER A 428 23.78 21.39 15.51
CA SER A 428 25.17 21.46 15.97
C SER A 428 26.11 22.18 15.00
N GLY A 429 25.72 22.31 13.71
CA GLY A 429 26.59 22.85 12.66
C GLY A 429 27.71 21.88 12.22
N GLU A 430 27.59 20.59 12.58
CA GLU A 430 28.59 19.60 12.21
C GLU A 430 28.57 19.24 10.71
N ASN A 431 29.69 18.77 10.19
CA ASN A 431 29.82 18.35 8.80
C ASN A 431 28.97 17.09 8.50
N MET A 432 28.09 17.19 7.51
CA MET A 432 27.22 16.10 7.07
C MET A 432 27.86 15.16 6.05
N THR A 433 28.97 15.56 5.40
CA THR A 433 29.52 14.83 4.25
C THR A 433 30.32 13.57 4.64
N GLU A 434 30.79 13.48 5.88
CA GLU A 434 31.61 12.37 6.36
C GLU A 434 30.80 11.26 7.03
N ASP A 435 29.56 11.54 7.40
CA ASP A 435 28.67 10.60 8.10
C ASP A 435 27.80 9.83 7.09
N PRO A 436 27.84 8.49 7.09
CA PRO A 436 27.03 7.67 6.19
C PRO A 436 25.53 7.94 6.26
N LEU A 437 24.99 8.36 7.41
CA LEU A 437 23.56 8.66 7.59
C LEU A 437 23.15 10.00 6.95
N THR A 438 24.05 10.97 6.90
CA THR A 438 23.73 12.33 6.44
C THR A 438 24.34 12.72 5.11
N LYS A 439 25.34 11.97 4.64
CA LYS A 439 26.09 12.28 3.42
C LYS A 439 25.22 12.53 2.19
N SER A 440 24.21 11.67 1.98
CA SER A 440 23.30 11.79 0.84
C SER A 440 22.37 13.01 0.93
N HIS A 441 22.17 13.54 2.13
CA HIS A 441 21.31 14.68 2.42
C HIS A 441 22.10 16.02 2.51
N ALA A 442 23.44 15.99 2.43
CA ALA A 442 24.30 17.15 2.77
C ALA A 442 23.96 18.41 1.96
N LYS A 443 23.73 18.29 0.65
CA LYS A 443 23.35 19.43 -0.20
C LYS A 443 21.99 20.00 0.20
N TRP A 444 20.98 19.14 0.32
CA TRP A 444 19.64 19.52 0.73
C TRP A 444 19.61 20.17 2.12
N ALA A 445 20.38 19.63 3.07
CA ALA A 445 20.50 20.21 4.42
C ALA A 445 21.20 21.58 4.41
N ALA A 446 22.19 21.80 3.52
CA ALA A 446 22.81 23.10 3.33
C ALA A 446 21.81 24.13 2.79
N ASP A 447 20.95 23.74 1.86
CA ASP A 447 19.86 24.58 1.35
C ASP A 447 18.86 24.93 2.47
N ILE A 448 18.51 23.97 3.35
CA ILE A 448 17.68 24.22 4.53
C ILE A 448 18.35 25.25 5.46
N ALA A 449 19.63 25.03 5.81
CA ALA A 449 20.35 25.94 6.70
C ALA A 449 20.49 27.37 6.14
N ALA A 450 20.52 27.52 4.81
CA ALA A 450 20.56 28.83 4.16
C ALA A 450 19.22 29.57 4.14
N ASN A 451 18.09 28.84 4.19
CA ASN A 451 16.75 29.41 4.04
C ASN A 451 15.95 29.54 5.35
N TYR A 452 16.39 28.87 6.42
CA TYR A 452 15.68 28.85 7.70
C TYR A 452 16.58 29.23 8.88
N GLU A 453 16.02 29.90 9.85
CA GLU A 453 16.63 30.03 11.18
C GLU A 453 16.32 28.73 11.97
N ILE A 454 17.34 27.93 12.23
CA ILE A 454 17.20 26.60 12.83
C ILE A 454 17.32 26.70 14.34
N THR A 455 16.33 26.19 15.06
CA THR A 455 16.31 26.07 16.52
C THR A 455 15.88 24.67 16.95
N ALA A 456 16.10 24.33 18.22
CA ALA A 456 15.68 23.04 18.76
C ALA A 456 14.16 22.84 18.73
N GLU A 457 13.39 23.93 18.72
CA GLU A 457 11.92 23.90 18.69
C GLU A 457 11.36 23.66 17.29
N ASN A 458 12.07 24.08 16.21
CA ASN A 458 11.53 24.10 14.85
C ASN A 458 12.21 23.15 13.86
N VAL A 459 13.40 22.63 14.18
CA VAL A 459 14.22 21.83 13.23
C VAL A 459 13.45 20.64 12.67
N LYS A 460 12.74 19.91 13.50
CA LYS A 460 11.95 18.75 13.09
C LYS A 460 10.83 19.11 12.11
N GLU A 461 10.09 20.17 12.42
CA GLU A 461 9.01 20.65 11.56
C GLU A 461 9.54 21.11 10.20
N ILE A 462 10.69 21.80 10.18
CA ILE A 462 11.35 22.24 8.94
C ILE A 462 11.80 21.03 8.10
N VAL A 463 12.47 20.06 8.71
CA VAL A 463 12.93 18.84 8.01
C VAL A 463 11.75 18.05 7.46
N GLN A 464 10.67 17.90 8.22
CA GLN A 464 9.44 17.26 7.77
C GLN A 464 8.79 18.00 6.58
N LYS A 465 8.67 19.34 6.68
CA LYS A 465 8.13 20.19 5.61
C LYS A 465 8.96 20.04 4.32
N GLU A 466 10.28 20.18 4.43
CA GLU A 466 11.18 20.10 3.28
C GLU A 466 11.21 18.70 2.67
N THR A 467 11.05 17.63 3.47
CA THR A 467 10.85 16.26 2.97
C THR A 467 9.60 16.16 2.10
N GLY A 468 8.49 16.75 2.53
CA GLY A 468 7.26 16.80 1.74
C GLY A 468 7.38 17.63 0.46
N ILE A 469 8.10 18.76 0.52
CA ILE A 469 8.40 19.57 -0.68
C ILE A 469 9.23 18.76 -1.68
N VAL A 470 10.24 18.01 -1.23
CA VAL A 470 11.01 17.11 -2.12
C VAL A 470 10.09 16.09 -2.76
N PHE A 471 9.16 15.48 -2.00
CA PHE A 471 8.24 14.51 -2.58
C PHE A 471 7.28 15.15 -3.61
N SER A 472 6.81 16.37 -3.38
CA SER A 472 6.02 17.12 -4.39
C SER A 472 6.80 17.28 -5.71
N LYS A 473 8.09 17.64 -5.64
CA LYS A 473 8.96 17.72 -6.81
C LYS A 473 9.22 16.38 -7.49
N VAL A 474 9.30 15.30 -6.70
CA VAL A 474 9.35 13.93 -7.23
C VAL A 474 8.11 13.60 -8.06
N LEU A 475 6.91 14.01 -7.61
CA LEU A 475 5.69 13.84 -8.40
C LEU A 475 5.69 14.69 -9.68
N GLU A 476 6.26 15.91 -9.65
CA GLU A 476 6.44 16.72 -10.86
C GLU A 476 7.38 16.05 -11.88
N GLN A 477 8.47 15.43 -11.40
CA GLN A 477 9.37 14.67 -12.26
C GLN A 477 8.68 13.45 -12.87
N ALA A 478 7.83 12.77 -12.09
CA ALA A 478 7.03 11.62 -12.54
C ALA A 478 5.87 12.03 -13.49
N GLY A 479 5.46 13.29 -13.50
CA GLY A 479 4.45 13.85 -14.39
C GLY A 479 4.90 13.92 -15.84
N VAL A 480 4.06 13.48 -16.77
CA VAL A 480 4.35 13.47 -18.20
C VAL A 480 4.41 14.90 -18.75
N TYR A 481 3.36 15.68 -18.55
CA TYR A 481 3.34 17.09 -18.90
C TYR A 481 3.84 17.92 -17.72
N LYS A 482 4.96 18.63 -17.94
CA LYS A 482 5.59 19.44 -16.89
C LYS A 482 4.71 20.64 -16.50
N ARG A 483 4.88 21.13 -15.27
CA ARG A 483 4.10 22.24 -14.72
C ARG A 483 4.61 23.62 -15.23
N THR A 484 4.88 23.71 -16.52
CA THR A 484 5.30 24.92 -17.25
C THR A 484 4.23 25.34 -18.26
N PRO A 485 4.24 26.57 -18.78
CA PRO A 485 3.34 26.98 -19.85
C PRO A 485 3.38 26.05 -21.06
N GLU A 486 4.58 25.64 -21.49
CA GLU A 486 4.81 24.73 -22.63
C GLU A 486 4.23 23.33 -22.35
N GLY A 487 4.43 22.80 -21.12
CA GLY A 487 3.87 21.53 -20.71
C GLY A 487 2.34 21.54 -20.67
N LYS A 488 1.75 22.66 -20.24
CA LYS A 488 0.30 22.86 -20.26
C LYS A 488 -0.26 22.93 -21.67
N GLU A 489 0.41 23.63 -22.59
CA GLU A 489 0.05 23.68 -24.02
C GLU A 489 0.18 22.28 -24.64
N ALA A 490 1.23 21.52 -24.31
CA ALA A 490 1.41 20.16 -24.80
C ALA A 490 0.27 19.23 -24.31
N PHE A 491 -0.15 19.37 -23.05
CA PHE A 491 -1.28 18.59 -22.53
C PHE A 491 -2.58 18.92 -23.27
N LEU A 492 -2.84 20.19 -23.53
CA LEU A 492 -4.03 20.60 -24.32
C LEU A 492 -3.94 20.13 -25.77
N ARG A 493 -2.73 20.05 -26.39
CA ARG A 493 -2.57 19.45 -27.73
C ARG A 493 -3.00 17.99 -27.74
N PHE A 494 -2.64 17.21 -26.71
CA PHE A 494 -3.09 15.83 -26.59
C PHE A 494 -4.62 15.78 -26.44
N ILE A 495 -5.21 16.54 -25.50
CA ILE A 495 -6.66 16.58 -25.28
C ILE A 495 -7.44 16.84 -26.57
N ASN A 496 -6.95 17.76 -27.40
CA ASN A 496 -7.58 18.11 -28.68
C ASN A 496 -7.48 17.04 -29.77
N GLN A 497 -6.69 15.97 -29.54
CA GLN A 497 -6.59 14.81 -30.44
C GLN A 497 -7.48 13.64 -30.03
N VAL A 498 -8.05 13.67 -28.84
CA VAL A 498 -8.99 12.68 -28.34
C VAL A 498 -10.37 12.94 -28.93
#